data_454cf4a24827ffe975e9d2112c3dbc82
#
_entry.id   454cf4a24827ffe975e9d2112c3dbc82
#
_cell.length_a   1.000
_cell.length_b   1.000
_cell.length_c   1.000
_cell.angle_alpha   90.00
_cell.angle_beta   90.00
_cell.angle_gamma   90.00
#
_symmetry.space_group_name_H-M   'P 1'
#
loop_
_entity.id
_entity.type
_entity.pdbx_description
1 polymer ?
#
loop_
_entity_poly.entity_id
_entity_poly.type
_entity_poly.pdbx_seq_one_letter_code
_entity_poly.pdbx_strand_id
1 'polypeptide(L)'
;MKKPLAIVMVHQGAELYGSDRSFLSALRALREQHPDASIDVVLPEPGPIVDHVARYASRIQYDENGVLRKKKLKARPLGTLANMARAWRRYCRLFERYDVCYVNTVVCVAAIAALRGRRAGGYVHVREIPSRVALRVFRALLRFSRAALIYNSNATAAAFRMPGTVIHNGVEVAGNIAPVPVRGARPLRLAIIGRINPWKGQQFVLDALRTLGRALPLELRIVGDVFPGYEAVLGQLRDTAHACAQSVEIHGFTNDPAEHYAWADYALVPSVLPEPFGRVAIESFASGRPVIAAATGGLTEIVTHGVTGFLFEPNDAQDLLRVLKHALALPDDDYVRLSNAARACYVNGFTVETYMRAIAQTVQAPHATAADASIPHDAVALQRESR
;
A
#
# COMPACT_ATOMS: atom_id res chain seq x y z
N MET A 1 -40.55 1.70 7.06
CA MET A 1 -39.30 1.10 6.63
C MET A 1 -38.16 2.14 6.83
N LYS A 2 -37.06 1.80 7.46
CA LYS A 2 -35.90 2.71 7.54
C LYS A 2 -35.34 2.89 6.12
N LYS A 3 -35.00 4.14 5.76
CA LYS A 3 -34.33 4.44 4.47
C LYS A 3 -33.04 3.63 4.39
N PRO A 4 -32.76 2.95 3.28
CA PRO A 4 -31.49 2.22 3.13
C PRO A 4 -30.30 3.16 3.26
N LEU A 5 -29.22 2.69 3.88
CA LEU A 5 -28.00 3.44 4.06
C LEU A 5 -27.41 3.84 2.71
N ALA A 6 -27.01 5.09 2.58
CA ALA A 6 -26.39 5.62 1.37
C ALA A 6 -24.90 5.91 1.63
N ILE A 7 -24.02 5.24 0.87
CA ILE A 7 -22.56 5.35 0.99
C ILE A 7 -21.99 5.84 -0.32
N VAL A 8 -21.04 6.79 -0.28
CA VAL A 8 -20.21 7.15 -1.43
C VAL A 8 -18.74 6.92 -1.13
N MET A 9 -18.07 6.27 -2.06
CA MET A 9 -16.63 6.00 -1.97
C MET A 9 -15.90 6.69 -3.13
N VAL A 10 -14.89 7.51 -2.82
CA VAL A 10 -14.10 8.26 -3.82
C VAL A 10 -12.70 7.69 -3.88
N HIS A 11 -12.22 7.37 -5.08
CA HIS A 11 -10.89 6.81 -5.29
C HIS A 11 -10.14 7.52 -6.42
N GLN A 12 -8.81 7.54 -6.31
CA GLN A 12 -7.90 8.28 -7.20
C GLN A 12 -7.47 7.52 -8.45
N GLY A 13 -7.55 6.19 -8.45
CA GLY A 13 -7.01 5.30 -9.46
C GLY A 13 -8.09 4.60 -10.28
N ALA A 14 -7.70 4.11 -11.45
CA ALA A 14 -8.53 3.28 -12.30
C ALA A 14 -7.84 1.95 -12.68
N GLU A 15 -6.66 1.71 -12.12
CA GLU A 15 -5.81 0.55 -12.37
C GLU A 15 -6.09 -0.58 -11.35
N LEU A 16 -5.17 -1.56 -11.23
CA LEU A 16 -5.24 -2.66 -10.26
C LEU A 16 -3.95 -2.75 -9.42
N TYR A 17 -3.36 -1.59 -9.09
CA TYR A 17 -2.19 -1.54 -8.22
C TYR A 17 -2.56 -1.66 -6.73
N GLY A 18 -1.57 -1.62 -5.84
CA GLY A 18 -1.76 -1.91 -4.42
C GLY A 18 -2.84 -1.06 -3.73
N SER A 19 -2.94 0.25 -4.02
CA SER A 19 -3.98 1.13 -3.46
C SER A 19 -5.37 0.79 -3.98
N ASP A 20 -5.47 0.39 -5.26
CA ASP A 20 -6.71 0.06 -5.93
C ASP A 20 -7.28 -1.26 -5.38
N ARG A 21 -6.41 -2.28 -5.21
CA ARG A 21 -6.78 -3.56 -4.58
C ARG A 21 -7.26 -3.38 -3.13
N SER A 22 -6.58 -2.54 -2.33
CA SER A 22 -7.02 -2.25 -0.97
C SER A 22 -8.34 -1.46 -0.94
N PHE A 23 -8.58 -0.59 -1.93
CA PHE A 23 -9.87 0.10 -2.10
C PHE A 23 -11.00 -0.89 -2.41
N LEU A 24 -10.76 -1.85 -3.31
CA LEU A 24 -11.72 -2.92 -3.62
C LEU A 24 -12.07 -3.75 -2.38
N SER A 25 -11.08 -4.10 -1.57
CA SER A 25 -11.32 -4.82 -0.30
C SER A 25 -12.14 -3.98 0.68
N ALA A 26 -11.94 -2.66 0.75
CA ALA A 26 -12.75 -1.77 1.58
C ALA A 26 -14.19 -1.65 1.05
N LEU A 27 -14.38 -1.55 -0.27
CA LEU A 27 -15.70 -1.53 -0.91
C LEU A 27 -16.44 -2.84 -0.65
N ARG A 28 -15.78 -3.98 -0.80
CA ARG A 28 -16.31 -5.30 -0.49
C ARG A 28 -16.73 -5.40 0.98
N ALA A 29 -15.90 -4.94 1.91
CA ALA A 29 -16.20 -4.93 3.34
C ALA A 29 -17.50 -4.17 3.66
N LEU A 30 -17.67 -2.97 3.08
CA LEU A 30 -18.87 -2.17 3.29
C LEU A 30 -20.12 -2.78 2.64
N ARG A 31 -19.97 -3.44 1.48
CA ARG A 31 -21.08 -4.16 0.84
C ARG A 31 -21.51 -5.38 1.65
N GLU A 32 -20.56 -6.17 2.17
CA GLU A 32 -20.86 -7.35 3.00
C GLU A 32 -21.51 -6.95 4.33
N GLN A 33 -21.04 -5.85 4.95
CA GLN A 33 -21.63 -5.32 6.19
C GLN A 33 -23.02 -4.74 6.00
N HIS A 34 -23.28 -4.12 4.84
CA HIS A 34 -24.54 -3.41 4.53
C HIS A 34 -25.09 -3.89 3.18
N PRO A 35 -25.68 -5.10 3.11
CA PRO A 35 -26.14 -5.68 1.84
C PRO A 35 -27.18 -4.82 1.11
N ASP A 36 -28.06 -4.15 1.86
CA ASP A 36 -29.13 -3.31 1.33
C ASP A 36 -28.73 -1.85 1.08
N ALA A 37 -27.47 -1.46 1.38
CA ALA A 37 -27.03 -0.08 1.20
C ALA A 37 -26.91 0.29 -0.28
N SER A 38 -27.20 1.54 -0.62
CA SER A 38 -26.78 2.11 -1.90
C SER A 38 -25.32 2.55 -1.78
N ILE A 39 -24.41 1.90 -2.50
CA ILE A 39 -22.99 2.24 -2.50
C ILE A 39 -22.59 2.77 -3.87
N ASP A 40 -22.36 4.06 -3.96
CA ASP A 40 -21.87 4.71 -5.17
C ASP A 40 -20.33 4.89 -5.11
N VAL A 41 -19.69 4.69 -6.25
CA VAL A 41 -18.21 4.85 -6.36
C VAL A 41 -17.90 5.95 -7.37
N VAL A 42 -16.97 6.84 -7.00
CA VAL A 42 -16.43 7.88 -7.88
C VAL A 42 -14.98 7.55 -8.21
N LEU A 43 -14.70 7.31 -9.48
CA LEU A 43 -13.37 7.07 -10.05
C LEU A 43 -12.94 8.26 -10.92
N PRO A 44 -11.63 8.47 -11.17
CA PRO A 44 -11.17 9.56 -12.03
C PRO A 44 -11.52 9.33 -13.51
N GLU A 45 -11.48 8.09 -13.96
CA GLU A 45 -11.66 7.67 -15.36
C GLU A 45 -12.01 6.19 -15.44
N PRO A 46 -12.54 5.68 -16.56
CA PRO A 46 -12.66 4.25 -16.80
C PRO A 46 -11.29 3.55 -16.83
N GLY A 47 -11.24 2.28 -16.38
CA GLY A 47 -10.01 1.48 -16.39
C GLY A 47 -10.23 0.08 -15.82
N PRO A 48 -9.16 -0.72 -15.69
CA PRO A 48 -9.23 -2.13 -15.28
C PRO A 48 -9.96 -2.40 -13.95
N ILE A 49 -10.02 -1.41 -13.04
CA ILE A 49 -10.73 -1.57 -11.76
C ILE A 49 -12.25 -1.64 -11.89
N VAL A 50 -12.83 -1.12 -13.00
CA VAL A 50 -14.28 -0.90 -13.16
C VAL A 50 -15.08 -2.19 -12.99
N ASP A 51 -14.65 -3.27 -13.65
CA ASP A 51 -15.35 -4.57 -13.58
C ASP A 51 -15.35 -5.14 -12.16
N HIS A 52 -14.29 -4.91 -11.40
CA HIS A 52 -14.20 -5.32 -10.00
C HIS A 52 -15.10 -4.46 -9.09
N VAL A 53 -15.14 -3.14 -9.31
CA VAL A 53 -16.00 -2.21 -8.58
C VAL A 53 -17.47 -2.50 -8.85
N ALA A 54 -17.85 -2.80 -10.09
CA ALA A 54 -19.24 -3.07 -10.49
C ALA A 54 -19.89 -4.26 -9.75
N ARG A 55 -19.07 -5.18 -9.21
CA ARG A 55 -19.57 -6.31 -8.41
C ARG A 55 -20.15 -5.90 -7.05
N TYR A 56 -19.74 -4.76 -6.53
CA TYR A 56 -20.06 -4.31 -5.17
C TYR A 56 -20.75 -2.95 -5.14
N ALA A 57 -20.55 -2.09 -6.14
CA ALA A 57 -21.13 -0.76 -6.23
C ALA A 57 -22.53 -0.79 -6.83
N SER A 58 -23.42 0.09 -6.35
CA SER A 58 -24.73 0.33 -6.94
C SER A 58 -24.63 1.20 -8.20
N ARG A 59 -23.67 2.12 -8.23
CA ARG A 59 -23.40 3.01 -9.37
C ARG A 59 -21.92 3.46 -9.38
N ILE A 60 -21.36 3.62 -10.58
CA ILE A 60 -20.03 4.18 -10.81
C ILE A 60 -20.18 5.53 -11.51
N GLN A 61 -19.44 6.53 -11.03
CA GLN A 61 -19.38 7.88 -11.59
C GLN A 61 -17.91 8.24 -11.86
N TYR A 62 -17.65 9.18 -12.79
CA TYR A 62 -16.31 9.60 -13.16
C TYR A 62 -16.10 11.08 -12.89
N ASP A 63 -15.02 11.47 -12.18
CA ASP A 63 -14.59 12.85 -11.96
C ASP A 63 -13.05 12.95 -11.88
N GLU A 64 -12.40 13.18 -13.02
CA GLU A 64 -10.94 13.33 -13.10
C GLU A 64 -10.39 14.60 -12.42
N ASN A 65 -11.24 15.63 -12.25
CA ASN A 65 -10.83 16.93 -11.70
C ASN A 65 -10.81 16.97 -10.18
N GLY A 66 -11.32 15.93 -9.51
CA GLY A 66 -11.27 15.80 -8.06
C GLY A 66 -9.91 15.37 -7.52
N VAL A 67 -9.01 14.88 -8.38
CA VAL A 67 -7.70 14.30 -8.02
C VAL A 67 -6.56 15.27 -8.36
N LEU A 68 -5.69 15.55 -7.38
CA LEU A 68 -4.51 16.39 -7.57
C LEU A 68 -3.39 15.61 -8.27
N ARG A 69 -3.16 15.89 -9.56
CA ARG A 69 -2.06 15.31 -10.35
C ARG A 69 -0.93 16.34 -10.49
N LYS A 70 0.27 16.05 -9.97
CA LYS A 70 1.45 16.94 -10.02
C LYS A 70 1.77 17.42 -11.44
N LYS A 71 1.66 16.54 -12.45
CA LYS A 71 1.91 16.90 -13.88
C LYS A 71 0.93 17.95 -14.37
N LYS A 72 -0.38 17.82 -14.08
CA LYS A 72 -1.41 18.82 -14.46
C LYS A 72 -1.20 20.15 -13.73
N LEU A 73 -0.84 20.11 -12.42
CA LEU A 73 -0.58 21.32 -11.64
C LEU A 73 0.63 22.10 -12.16
N LYS A 74 1.71 21.43 -12.54
CA LYS A 74 2.90 22.08 -13.12
C LYS A 74 2.62 22.66 -14.52
N ALA A 75 1.85 21.96 -15.36
CA ALA A 75 1.59 22.37 -16.74
C ALA A 75 0.58 23.53 -16.84
N ARG A 76 -0.47 23.55 -16.01
CA ARG A 76 -1.56 24.55 -16.06
C ARG A 76 -2.09 24.85 -14.65
N PRO A 77 -1.36 25.63 -13.82
CA PRO A 77 -1.69 25.80 -12.40
C PRO A 77 -3.06 26.46 -12.19
N LEU A 78 -3.35 27.59 -12.85
CA LEU A 78 -4.63 28.30 -12.69
C LEU A 78 -5.82 27.48 -13.18
N GLY A 79 -5.69 26.80 -14.33
CA GLY A 79 -6.73 25.92 -14.85
C GLY A 79 -6.99 24.73 -13.93
N THR A 80 -5.94 24.16 -13.34
CA THR A 80 -6.05 23.06 -12.37
C THR A 80 -6.79 23.52 -11.11
N LEU A 81 -6.45 24.69 -10.56
CA LEU A 81 -7.14 25.26 -9.39
C LEU A 81 -8.62 25.55 -9.66
N ALA A 82 -8.94 26.13 -10.82
CA ALA A 82 -10.33 26.39 -11.22
C ALA A 82 -11.14 25.08 -11.38
N ASN A 83 -10.53 24.03 -11.96
CA ASN A 83 -11.13 22.70 -12.06
C ASN A 83 -11.36 22.07 -10.69
N MET A 84 -10.39 22.19 -9.79
CA MET A 84 -10.53 21.70 -8.43
C MET A 84 -11.62 22.43 -7.64
N ALA A 85 -11.77 23.74 -7.80
CA ALA A 85 -12.86 24.50 -7.17
C ALA A 85 -14.24 24.05 -7.70
N ARG A 86 -14.35 23.77 -9.02
CA ARG A 86 -15.57 23.23 -9.62
C ARG A 86 -15.86 21.81 -9.10
N ALA A 87 -14.84 20.95 -9.01
CA ALA A 87 -14.96 19.61 -8.45
C ALA A 87 -15.39 19.66 -6.98
N TRP A 88 -14.78 20.53 -6.16
CA TRP A 88 -15.18 20.74 -4.77
C TRP A 88 -16.68 21.07 -4.63
N ARG A 89 -17.20 22.01 -5.43
CA ARG A 89 -18.64 22.35 -5.42
C ARG A 89 -19.53 21.16 -5.81
N ARG A 90 -19.08 20.33 -6.78
CA ARG A 90 -19.79 19.08 -7.14
C ARG A 90 -19.81 18.09 -5.99
N TYR A 91 -18.66 17.87 -5.34
CA TYR A 91 -18.58 16.96 -4.18
C TYR A 91 -19.39 17.46 -2.98
N CYS A 92 -19.46 18.78 -2.72
CA CYS A 92 -20.33 19.32 -1.67
C CYS A 92 -21.80 18.91 -1.92
N ARG A 93 -22.32 19.12 -3.14
CA ARG A 93 -23.70 18.72 -3.49
C ARG A 93 -23.89 17.20 -3.50
N LEU A 94 -22.89 16.47 -3.96
CA LEU A 94 -22.93 15.01 -4.02
C LEU A 94 -23.06 14.44 -2.61
N PHE A 95 -22.20 14.86 -1.70
CA PHE A 95 -22.11 14.32 -0.35
C PHE A 95 -23.34 14.58 0.52
N GLU A 96 -24.13 15.59 0.22
CA GLU A 96 -25.40 15.87 0.89
C GLU A 96 -26.41 14.69 0.80
N ARG A 97 -26.24 13.81 -0.19
CA ARG A 97 -27.14 12.69 -0.48
C ARG A 97 -26.78 11.39 0.23
N TYR A 98 -25.60 11.34 0.91
CA TYR A 98 -25.05 10.12 1.48
C TYR A 98 -24.87 10.24 2.98
N ASP A 99 -25.08 9.13 3.66
CA ASP A 99 -24.89 9.02 5.11
C ASP A 99 -23.42 8.83 5.46
N VAL A 100 -22.67 8.11 4.60
CA VAL A 100 -21.23 7.83 4.73
C VAL A 100 -20.49 8.29 3.48
N CYS A 101 -19.40 9.05 3.67
CA CYS A 101 -18.48 9.47 2.62
C CYS A 101 -17.07 8.97 2.94
N TYR A 102 -16.57 8.02 2.14
CA TYR A 102 -15.24 7.44 2.29
C TYR A 102 -14.35 7.92 1.15
N VAL A 103 -13.27 8.62 1.48
CA VAL A 103 -12.30 9.14 0.50
C VAL A 103 -10.99 8.37 0.64
N ASN A 104 -10.62 7.64 -0.41
CA ASN A 104 -9.39 6.86 -0.45
C ASN A 104 -8.26 7.68 -1.07
N THR A 105 -7.20 7.89 -0.30
CA THR A 105 -5.99 8.66 -0.53
C THR A 105 -6.11 10.18 -0.36
N VAL A 106 -5.00 10.83 0.05
CA VAL A 106 -4.96 12.28 0.30
C VAL A 106 -4.96 13.14 -0.96
N VAL A 107 -4.74 12.55 -2.13
CA VAL A 107 -4.71 13.29 -3.39
C VAL A 107 -6.11 13.59 -3.95
N CYS A 108 -7.18 13.02 -3.38
CA CYS A 108 -8.57 13.37 -3.67
C CYS A 108 -8.96 14.69 -3.00
N VAL A 109 -8.19 15.75 -3.24
CA VAL A 109 -8.21 17.03 -2.52
C VAL A 109 -9.59 17.70 -2.52
N ALA A 110 -10.28 17.71 -3.66
CA ALA A 110 -11.60 18.33 -3.77
C ALA A 110 -12.67 17.59 -2.94
N ALA A 111 -12.63 16.26 -2.95
CA ALA A 111 -13.52 15.43 -2.14
C ALA A 111 -13.23 15.60 -0.64
N ILE A 112 -11.95 15.61 -0.24
CA ILE A 112 -11.56 15.85 1.17
C ILE A 112 -12.05 17.21 1.65
N ALA A 113 -11.86 18.27 0.87
CA ALA A 113 -12.33 19.60 1.23
C ALA A 113 -13.86 19.67 1.39
N ALA A 114 -14.60 18.90 0.61
CA ALA A 114 -16.06 18.85 0.66
C ALA A 114 -16.60 18.15 1.92
N LEU A 115 -15.80 17.35 2.62
CA LEU A 115 -16.20 16.72 3.90
C LEU A 115 -16.42 17.73 5.03
N ARG A 116 -15.87 18.95 4.93
CA ARG A 116 -15.99 20.01 5.95
C ARG A 116 -17.43 20.29 6.37
N GLY A 117 -18.38 20.26 5.45
CA GLY A 117 -19.80 20.53 5.71
C GLY A 117 -20.53 19.40 6.45
N ARG A 118 -19.90 18.25 6.64
CA ARG A 118 -20.54 17.06 7.22
C ARG A 118 -20.26 16.95 8.72
N ARG A 119 -21.30 16.71 9.51
CA ARG A 119 -21.19 16.54 10.96
C ARG A 119 -20.71 15.14 11.37
N ALA A 120 -21.02 14.11 10.55
CA ALA A 120 -20.66 12.72 10.83
C ALA A 120 -20.54 11.94 9.52
N GLY A 121 -19.89 10.76 9.54
CA GLY A 121 -19.79 9.83 8.40
C GLY A 121 -18.78 10.24 7.31
N GLY A 122 -17.84 11.14 7.60
CA GLY A 122 -16.74 11.49 6.68
C GLY A 122 -15.43 10.79 7.07
N TYR A 123 -14.88 9.98 6.17
CA TYR A 123 -13.64 9.23 6.39
C TYR A 123 -12.61 9.53 5.31
N VAL A 124 -11.34 9.66 5.70
CA VAL A 124 -10.21 9.75 4.75
C VAL A 124 -9.21 8.66 5.08
N HIS A 125 -9.00 7.74 4.13
CA HIS A 125 -7.98 6.70 4.25
C HIS A 125 -6.66 7.20 3.65
N VAL A 126 -5.71 7.51 4.49
CA VAL A 126 -4.38 8.03 4.16
C VAL A 126 -3.46 6.86 3.85
N ARG A 127 -2.90 6.85 2.63
CA ARG A 127 -2.10 5.72 2.11
C ARG A 127 -0.71 6.12 1.63
N GLU A 128 -0.35 7.38 1.76
CA GLU A 128 0.91 7.93 1.27
C GLU A 128 1.71 8.59 2.40
N ILE A 129 3.03 8.58 2.25
CA ILE A 129 3.95 9.45 3.00
C ILE A 129 4.47 10.52 2.04
N PRO A 130 3.86 11.71 1.98
CA PRO A 130 4.25 12.76 1.06
C PRO A 130 5.58 13.43 1.48
N SER A 131 6.18 14.20 0.55
CA SER A 131 7.30 15.06 0.89
C SER A 131 6.94 16.07 2.00
N ARG A 132 7.94 16.57 2.73
CA ARG A 132 7.73 17.51 3.87
C ARG A 132 6.84 18.71 3.54
N VAL A 133 6.99 19.28 2.33
CA VAL A 133 6.17 20.43 1.88
C VAL A 133 4.72 19.99 1.63
N ALA A 134 4.53 18.92 0.86
CA ALA A 134 3.19 18.40 0.56
C ALA A 134 2.46 17.93 1.83
N LEU A 135 3.19 17.38 2.79
CA LEU A 135 2.67 16.95 4.08
C LEU A 135 2.04 18.12 4.88
N ARG A 136 2.66 19.32 4.85
CA ARG A 136 2.09 20.53 5.49
C ARG A 136 0.74 20.88 4.87
N VAL A 137 0.66 20.86 3.54
CA VAL A 137 -0.57 21.18 2.79
C VAL A 137 -1.67 20.13 3.09
N PHE A 138 -1.33 18.84 3.01
CA PHE A 138 -2.30 17.78 3.31
C PHE A 138 -2.76 17.78 4.77
N ARG A 139 -1.88 18.06 5.72
CA ARG A 139 -2.29 18.24 7.14
C ARG A 139 -3.30 19.38 7.30
N ALA A 140 -3.07 20.52 6.65
CA ALA A 140 -4.00 21.65 6.69
C ALA A 140 -5.36 21.27 6.08
N LEU A 141 -5.35 20.56 4.94
CA LEU A 141 -6.57 20.07 4.29
C LEU A 141 -7.33 19.08 5.18
N LEU A 142 -6.63 18.10 5.78
CA LEU A 142 -7.25 17.11 6.66
C LEU A 142 -7.84 17.76 7.92
N ARG A 143 -7.13 18.71 8.55
CA ARG A 143 -7.70 19.50 9.66
C ARG A 143 -8.94 20.29 9.22
N PHE A 144 -8.88 20.91 8.05
CA PHE A 144 -10.02 21.64 7.50
C PHE A 144 -11.22 20.73 7.27
N SER A 145 -11.02 19.52 6.76
CA SER A 145 -12.10 18.58 6.44
C SER A 145 -12.86 18.08 7.67
N ARG A 146 -12.21 17.99 8.84
CA ARG A 146 -12.74 17.38 10.08
C ARG A 146 -13.16 15.91 9.94
N ALA A 147 -12.63 15.21 8.92
CA ALA A 147 -12.91 13.81 8.69
C ALA A 147 -12.21 12.92 9.72
N ALA A 148 -12.79 11.76 10.00
CA ALA A 148 -12.10 10.68 10.70
C ALA A 148 -10.99 10.12 9.80
N LEU A 149 -9.78 9.98 10.33
CA LEU A 149 -8.63 9.52 9.56
C LEU A 149 -8.38 8.03 9.79
N ILE A 150 -8.12 7.33 8.71
CA ILE A 150 -7.65 5.94 8.70
C ILE A 150 -6.27 5.94 8.07
N TYR A 151 -5.30 5.27 8.69
CA TYR A 151 -3.94 5.14 8.19
C TYR A 151 -3.64 3.70 7.85
N ASN A 152 -2.91 3.46 6.79
CA ASN A 152 -2.52 2.10 6.38
C ASN A 152 -1.32 1.54 7.17
N SER A 153 -0.66 2.37 8.01
CA SER A 153 0.47 1.98 8.86
C SER A 153 0.70 2.99 9.98
N ASN A 154 1.39 2.58 11.05
CA ASN A 154 1.87 3.50 12.09
C ASN A 154 2.87 4.51 11.52
N ALA A 155 3.71 4.10 10.56
CA ALA A 155 4.65 5.00 9.87
C ALA A 155 3.89 6.14 9.16
N THR A 156 2.79 5.84 8.47
CA THR A 156 1.95 6.85 7.84
C THR A 156 1.28 7.75 8.89
N ALA A 157 0.74 7.19 9.98
CA ALA A 157 0.16 7.95 11.08
C ALA A 157 1.19 8.88 11.74
N ALA A 158 2.39 8.36 12.03
CA ALA A 158 3.50 9.14 12.59
C ALA A 158 3.96 10.27 11.67
N ALA A 159 3.97 10.04 10.34
CA ALA A 159 4.28 11.08 9.36
C ALA A 159 3.26 12.22 9.44
N PHE A 160 1.98 11.93 9.54
CA PHE A 160 0.93 12.96 9.60
C PHE A 160 0.77 13.60 10.98
N ARG A 161 1.14 12.93 12.07
CA ARG A 161 1.00 13.44 13.46
C ARG A 161 -0.41 14.01 13.73
N MET A 162 -1.43 13.29 13.30
CA MET A 162 -2.84 13.61 13.53
C MET A 162 -3.55 12.36 14.06
N PRO A 163 -4.54 12.51 14.96
CA PRO A 163 -5.28 11.37 15.48
C PRO A 163 -6.02 10.62 14.35
N GLY A 164 -6.11 9.32 14.47
CA GLY A 164 -6.78 8.44 13.50
C GLY A 164 -6.56 6.98 13.83
N THR A 165 -7.28 6.10 13.17
CA THR A 165 -7.19 4.65 13.34
C THR A 165 -6.19 4.06 12.37
N VAL A 166 -5.29 3.20 12.82
CA VAL A 166 -4.40 2.44 11.93
C VAL A 166 -5.08 1.12 11.55
N ILE A 167 -5.19 0.87 10.26
CA ILE A 167 -5.71 -0.36 9.69
C ILE A 167 -4.72 -0.84 8.62
N HIS A 168 -3.95 -1.85 8.96
CA HIS A 168 -3.00 -2.45 8.02
C HIS A 168 -3.73 -3.05 6.81
N ASN A 169 -3.16 -2.92 5.61
CA ASN A 169 -3.74 -3.56 4.44
C ASN A 169 -3.73 -5.08 4.59
N GLY A 170 -4.77 -5.72 4.07
CA GLY A 170 -4.81 -7.16 3.86
C GLY A 170 -4.53 -7.54 2.40
N VAL A 171 -4.08 -8.76 2.20
CA VAL A 171 -3.98 -9.38 0.88
C VAL A 171 -4.73 -10.71 0.85
N GLU A 172 -5.25 -11.03 -0.31
CA GLU A 172 -5.83 -12.34 -0.60
C GLU A 172 -4.76 -13.20 -1.26
N VAL A 173 -4.66 -14.46 -0.86
CA VAL A 173 -3.76 -15.43 -1.50
C VAL A 173 -4.50 -16.09 -2.63
N ALA A 174 -3.98 -15.99 -3.84
CA ALA A 174 -4.47 -16.78 -4.97
C ALA A 174 -3.79 -18.16 -4.96
N GLY A 175 -4.57 -19.23 -4.79
CA GLY A 175 -4.09 -20.60 -4.97
C GLY A 175 -3.39 -21.26 -3.78
N ASN A 176 -2.83 -22.44 -4.03
CA ASN A 176 -2.08 -23.23 -3.07
C ASN A 176 -0.73 -22.58 -2.77
N ILE A 177 -0.37 -22.53 -1.49
CA ILE A 177 0.94 -22.05 -1.05
C ILE A 177 2.00 -23.04 -1.54
N ALA A 178 2.96 -22.52 -2.31
CA ALA A 178 4.09 -23.33 -2.72
C ALA A 178 4.86 -23.85 -1.50
N PRO A 179 5.32 -25.11 -1.50
CA PRO A 179 6.15 -25.65 -0.43
C PRO A 179 7.35 -24.74 -0.14
N VAL A 180 7.81 -24.76 1.10
CA VAL A 180 9.05 -24.08 1.46
C VAL A 180 10.20 -24.71 0.66
N PRO A 181 10.94 -23.94 -0.15
CA PRO A 181 11.99 -24.52 -0.97
C PRO A 181 13.14 -24.98 -0.10
N VAL A 182 13.59 -26.20 -0.30
CA VAL A 182 14.90 -26.65 0.18
C VAL A 182 15.92 -26.12 -0.80
N ARG A 183 16.80 -25.22 -0.31
CA ARG A 183 17.75 -24.54 -1.20
C ARG A 183 18.86 -25.47 -1.69
N GLY A 184 19.40 -26.32 -0.84
CA GLY A 184 20.54 -27.15 -1.17
C GLY A 184 21.74 -26.34 -1.68
N ALA A 185 22.43 -26.82 -2.72
CA ALA A 185 23.59 -26.14 -3.29
C ALA A 185 23.28 -25.11 -4.40
N ARG A 186 21.99 -24.86 -4.71
CA ARG A 186 21.63 -23.87 -5.75
C ARG A 186 21.84 -22.42 -5.30
N PRO A 187 21.98 -21.47 -6.21
CA PRO A 187 22.03 -20.05 -5.90
C PRO A 187 20.81 -19.58 -5.09
N LEU A 188 20.99 -18.54 -4.25
CA LEU A 188 19.92 -17.84 -3.56
C LEU A 188 19.04 -17.09 -4.57
N ARG A 189 17.73 -17.29 -4.52
CA ARG A 189 16.76 -16.68 -5.41
C ARG A 189 16.05 -15.52 -4.75
N LEU A 190 16.19 -14.34 -5.36
CA LEU A 190 15.59 -13.11 -4.88
C LEU A 190 14.58 -12.57 -5.89
N ALA A 191 13.41 -12.11 -5.43
CA ALA A 191 12.44 -11.44 -6.29
C ALA A 191 12.17 -10.00 -5.80
N ILE A 192 12.36 -9.01 -6.66
CA ILE A 192 11.90 -7.64 -6.45
C ILE A 192 10.63 -7.45 -7.26
N ILE A 193 9.47 -7.39 -6.59
CA ILE A 193 8.17 -7.29 -7.25
C ILE A 193 7.58 -5.91 -7.03
N GLY A 194 7.10 -5.29 -8.09
CA GLY A 194 6.43 -3.99 -8.02
C GLY A 194 6.90 -3.03 -9.09
N ARG A 195 6.26 -1.86 -9.13
CA ARG A 195 6.53 -0.85 -10.15
C ARG A 195 8.00 -0.44 -10.17
N ILE A 196 8.56 -0.41 -11.36
CA ILE A 196 9.95 0.04 -11.57
C ILE A 196 9.96 1.58 -11.54
N ASN A 197 10.67 2.13 -10.55
CA ASN A 197 10.84 3.56 -10.37
C ASN A 197 12.00 3.87 -9.41
N PRO A 198 12.53 5.11 -9.38
CA PRO A 198 13.72 5.45 -8.60
C PRO A 198 13.61 5.18 -7.09
N TRP A 199 12.41 5.25 -6.50
CA TRP A 199 12.26 5.10 -5.03
C TRP A 199 12.02 3.65 -4.56
N LYS A 200 11.75 2.71 -5.49
CA LYS A 200 11.59 1.29 -5.17
C LYS A 200 12.91 0.53 -5.06
N GLY A 201 14.02 1.16 -5.47
CA GLY A 201 15.37 0.68 -5.20
C GLY A 201 15.88 -0.45 -6.08
N GLN A 202 15.21 -0.79 -7.21
CA GLN A 202 15.72 -1.79 -8.13
C GLN A 202 17.13 -1.43 -8.63
N GLN A 203 17.32 -0.17 -9.05
CA GLN A 203 18.62 0.34 -9.49
C GLN A 203 19.67 0.29 -8.36
N PHE A 204 19.29 0.67 -7.12
CA PHE A 204 20.17 0.61 -5.96
C PHE A 204 20.71 -0.80 -5.72
N VAL A 205 19.88 -1.84 -5.85
CA VAL A 205 20.33 -3.24 -5.70
C VAL A 205 21.32 -3.61 -6.80
N LEU A 206 21.04 -3.29 -8.06
CA LEU A 206 21.94 -3.61 -9.16
C LEU A 206 23.28 -2.88 -9.04
N ASP A 207 23.27 -1.61 -8.62
CA ASP A 207 24.49 -0.83 -8.37
C ASP A 207 25.31 -1.44 -7.21
N ALA A 208 24.65 -1.89 -6.14
CA ALA A 208 25.32 -2.56 -5.03
C ALA A 208 25.97 -3.90 -5.48
N LEU A 209 25.26 -4.72 -6.27
CA LEU A 209 25.80 -5.97 -6.79
C LEU A 209 26.98 -5.75 -7.74
N ARG A 210 26.88 -4.74 -8.60
CA ARG A 210 27.96 -4.41 -9.56
C ARG A 210 29.27 -3.99 -8.87
N THR A 211 29.18 -3.27 -7.74
CA THR A 211 30.39 -2.82 -6.99
C THR A 211 31.16 -3.97 -6.35
N LEU A 212 30.55 -5.14 -6.18
CA LEU A 212 31.23 -6.32 -5.63
C LEU A 212 32.37 -6.85 -6.52
N GLY A 213 32.33 -6.60 -7.81
CA GLY A 213 33.35 -7.05 -8.77
C GLY A 213 33.48 -8.59 -8.91
N ARG A 214 32.66 -9.37 -8.18
CA ARG A 214 32.63 -10.83 -8.21
C ARG A 214 31.19 -11.36 -8.13
N ALA A 215 30.93 -12.52 -8.69
CA ALA A 215 29.66 -13.18 -8.58
C ALA A 215 29.42 -13.66 -7.13
N LEU A 216 28.25 -13.33 -6.56
CA LEU A 216 27.67 -14.09 -5.45
C LEU A 216 26.79 -15.20 -6.03
N PRO A 217 26.64 -16.35 -5.37
CA PRO A 217 25.75 -17.41 -5.83
C PRO A 217 24.27 -17.02 -5.57
N LEU A 218 23.79 -16.05 -6.31
CA LEU A 218 22.41 -15.56 -6.27
C LEU A 218 21.86 -15.32 -7.68
N GLU A 219 20.55 -15.48 -7.80
CA GLU A 219 19.73 -15.17 -8.96
C GLU A 219 18.72 -14.10 -8.56
N LEU A 220 18.51 -13.08 -9.39
CA LEU A 220 17.61 -11.98 -9.11
C LEU A 220 16.54 -11.88 -10.21
N ARG A 221 15.26 -11.85 -9.81
CA ARG A 221 14.14 -11.46 -10.66
C ARG A 221 13.63 -10.09 -10.28
N ILE A 222 13.52 -9.20 -11.27
CA ILE A 222 12.83 -7.91 -11.12
C ILE A 222 11.54 -8.01 -11.94
N VAL A 223 10.39 -7.91 -11.25
CA VAL A 223 9.07 -8.11 -11.84
C VAL A 223 8.26 -6.83 -11.72
N GLY A 224 7.91 -6.24 -12.84
CA GLY A 224 7.12 -5.01 -12.88
C GLY A 224 7.37 -4.20 -14.14
N ASP A 225 6.73 -3.04 -14.21
CA ASP A 225 6.84 -2.13 -15.33
C ASP A 225 7.01 -0.69 -14.85
N VAL A 226 7.36 0.20 -15.75
CA VAL A 226 7.47 1.65 -15.53
C VAL A 226 6.14 2.35 -15.83
N PHE A 227 5.96 3.56 -15.34
CA PHE A 227 4.89 4.44 -15.86
C PHE A 227 5.21 4.89 -17.28
N PRO A 228 4.19 5.15 -18.13
CA PRO A 228 4.40 5.80 -19.41
C PRO A 228 5.23 7.09 -19.29
N GLY A 229 6.29 7.19 -20.10
CA GLY A 229 7.25 8.29 -20.03
C GLY A 229 8.43 8.08 -19.08
N TYR A 230 8.60 6.85 -18.55
CA TYR A 230 9.76 6.44 -17.73
C TYR A 230 10.55 5.30 -18.37
N GLU A 231 10.41 5.10 -19.67
CA GLU A 231 11.07 4.03 -20.44
C GLU A 231 12.60 4.10 -20.31
N ALA A 232 13.17 5.31 -20.21
CA ALA A 232 14.60 5.51 -19.96
C ALA A 232 15.08 4.87 -18.66
N VAL A 233 14.24 4.86 -17.61
CA VAL A 233 14.56 4.20 -16.33
C VAL A 233 14.66 2.69 -16.53
N LEU A 234 13.77 2.10 -17.31
CA LEU A 234 13.82 0.67 -17.65
C LEU A 234 15.05 0.34 -18.50
N GLY A 235 15.40 1.20 -19.46
CA GLY A 235 16.62 1.05 -20.26
C GLY A 235 17.87 1.01 -19.37
N GLN A 236 18.05 2.02 -18.54
CA GLN A 236 19.17 2.08 -17.59
C GLN A 236 19.23 0.85 -16.66
N LEU A 237 18.07 0.39 -16.18
CA LEU A 237 18.00 -0.80 -15.33
C LEU A 237 18.50 -2.05 -16.07
N ARG A 238 18.10 -2.22 -17.34
CA ARG A 238 18.55 -3.34 -18.19
C ARG A 238 20.06 -3.29 -18.44
N ASP A 239 20.59 -2.11 -18.78
CA ASP A 239 22.03 -1.94 -19.02
C ASP A 239 22.83 -2.29 -17.75
N THR A 240 22.35 -1.86 -16.59
CA THR A 240 23.01 -2.19 -15.32
C THR A 240 22.90 -3.68 -14.99
N ALA A 241 21.75 -4.31 -15.27
CA ALA A 241 21.55 -5.75 -15.06
C ALA A 241 22.53 -6.58 -15.91
N HIS A 242 22.73 -6.21 -17.17
CA HIS A 242 23.72 -6.88 -18.06
C HIS A 242 25.16 -6.72 -17.58
N ALA A 243 25.48 -5.66 -16.83
CA ALA A 243 26.80 -5.40 -16.28
C ALA A 243 27.04 -6.10 -14.91
N CYS A 244 26.04 -6.75 -14.34
CA CYS A 244 26.19 -7.53 -13.11
C CYS A 244 26.85 -8.89 -13.40
N ALA A 245 27.63 -9.38 -12.45
CA ALA A 245 28.19 -10.74 -12.52
C ALA A 245 27.16 -11.83 -12.12
N GLN A 246 26.06 -11.44 -11.50
CA GLN A 246 24.96 -12.30 -11.09
C GLN A 246 23.95 -12.46 -12.24
N SER A 247 23.16 -13.55 -12.19
CA SER A 247 22.02 -13.73 -13.09
C SER A 247 20.89 -12.78 -12.70
N VAL A 248 20.51 -11.89 -13.61
CA VAL A 248 19.41 -10.92 -13.39
C VAL A 248 18.39 -11.03 -14.52
N GLU A 249 17.16 -11.34 -14.19
CA GLU A 249 16.03 -11.38 -15.12
C GLU A 249 15.09 -10.21 -14.84
N ILE A 250 14.64 -9.51 -15.90
CA ILE A 250 13.64 -8.43 -15.80
C ILE A 250 12.38 -8.88 -16.54
N HIS A 251 11.32 -9.08 -15.77
CA HIS A 251 9.99 -9.46 -16.24
C HIS A 251 9.06 -8.25 -16.26
N GLY A 252 8.11 -8.22 -17.18
CA GLY A 252 7.07 -7.21 -17.27
C GLY A 252 6.08 -7.27 -16.09
N PHE A 253 5.08 -6.38 -16.15
CA PHE A 253 3.99 -6.37 -15.17
C PHE A 253 3.17 -7.67 -15.23
N THR A 254 2.81 -8.20 -14.06
CA THR A 254 1.86 -9.29 -13.93
C THR A 254 0.75 -8.93 -12.92
N ASN A 255 -0.47 -9.38 -13.19
CA ASN A 255 -1.58 -9.28 -12.24
C ASN A 255 -1.52 -10.36 -11.16
N ASP A 256 -0.85 -11.49 -11.45
CA ASP A 256 -0.64 -12.59 -10.52
C ASP A 256 0.88 -12.87 -10.37
N PRO A 257 1.49 -12.39 -9.29
CA PRO A 257 2.90 -12.60 -9.01
C PRO A 257 3.20 -13.95 -8.31
N ALA A 258 2.23 -14.86 -8.18
CA ALA A 258 2.36 -16.08 -7.39
C ALA A 258 3.54 -16.95 -7.84
N GLU A 259 3.76 -17.11 -9.16
CA GLU A 259 4.89 -17.88 -9.71
C GLU A 259 6.26 -17.30 -9.32
N HIS A 260 6.36 -15.97 -9.23
CA HIS A 260 7.62 -15.30 -8.85
C HIS A 260 7.91 -15.46 -7.35
N TYR A 261 6.87 -15.42 -6.50
CA TYR A 261 7.03 -15.76 -5.08
C TYR A 261 7.37 -17.25 -4.90
N ALA A 262 6.74 -18.14 -5.66
CA ALA A 262 7.03 -19.58 -5.58
C ALA A 262 8.48 -19.90 -6.00
N TRP A 263 9.01 -19.20 -6.99
CA TRP A 263 10.38 -19.32 -7.45
C TRP A 263 11.40 -18.78 -6.46
N ALA A 264 11.09 -17.69 -5.75
CA ALA A 264 12.01 -16.99 -4.87
C ALA A 264 12.20 -17.69 -3.51
N ASP A 265 13.38 -17.54 -2.92
CA ASP A 265 13.63 -17.80 -1.51
C ASP A 265 13.20 -16.60 -0.65
N TYR A 266 13.52 -15.40 -1.10
CA TYR A 266 13.12 -14.16 -0.42
C TYR A 266 12.53 -13.16 -1.43
N ALA A 267 11.51 -12.43 -1.00
CA ALA A 267 11.24 -11.16 -1.66
C ALA A 267 12.20 -10.10 -1.11
N LEU A 268 12.72 -9.28 -2.02
CA LEU A 268 13.60 -8.16 -1.69
C LEU A 268 12.83 -6.84 -1.88
N VAL A 269 12.70 -6.04 -0.82
CA VAL A 269 11.96 -4.75 -0.83
C VAL A 269 12.93 -3.61 -0.49
N PRO A 270 13.75 -3.17 -1.46
CA PRO A 270 14.87 -2.26 -1.23
C PRO A 270 14.48 -0.78 -1.35
N SER A 271 13.31 -0.39 -0.87
CA SER A 271 12.78 0.97 -1.02
C SER A 271 13.75 2.02 -0.46
N VAL A 272 14.18 2.98 -1.30
CA VAL A 272 15.10 4.08 -0.93
C VAL A 272 14.40 5.25 -0.26
N LEU A 273 13.08 5.31 -0.33
CA LEU A 273 12.24 6.25 0.42
C LEU A 273 11.31 5.49 1.35
N PRO A 274 10.80 6.13 2.42
CA PRO A 274 9.87 5.49 3.35
C PRO A 274 8.68 4.86 2.64
N GLU A 275 8.55 3.54 2.76
CA GLU A 275 7.41 2.80 2.22
C GLU A 275 6.18 3.10 3.10
N PRO A 276 5.06 3.55 2.54
CA PRO A 276 3.86 3.82 3.34
C PRO A 276 3.33 2.59 4.08
N PHE A 277 3.46 1.40 3.47
CA PHE A 277 3.05 0.16 4.09
C PHE A 277 4.00 -1.00 3.75
N GLY A 278 4.09 -1.41 2.47
CA GLY A 278 4.90 -2.56 2.06
C GLY A 278 4.05 -3.79 1.69
N ARG A 279 3.02 -3.59 0.84
CA ARG A 279 2.12 -4.65 0.40
C ARG A 279 2.85 -5.90 -0.13
N VAL A 280 3.95 -5.72 -0.86
CA VAL A 280 4.78 -6.81 -1.39
C VAL A 280 5.33 -7.71 -0.27
N ALA A 281 5.67 -7.14 0.89
CA ALA A 281 6.16 -7.93 2.01
C ALA A 281 5.08 -8.88 2.55
N ILE A 282 3.83 -8.42 2.67
CA ILE A 282 2.74 -9.31 3.13
C ILE A 282 2.28 -10.29 2.05
N GLU A 283 2.40 -9.97 0.77
CA GLU A 283 2.19 -10.91 -0.35
C GLU A 283 3.24 -12.02 -0.33
N SER A 284 4.50 -11.67 -0.06
CA SER A 284 5.58 -12.63 0.15
C SER A 284 5.31 -13.56 1.35
N PHE A 285 4.92 -12.99 2.49
CA PHE A 285 4.55 -13.75 3.69
C PHE A 285 3.36 -14.68 3.44
N ALA A 286 2.37 -14.20 2.70
CA ALA A 286 1.23 -14.98 2.26
C ALA A 286 1.63 -16.20 1.42
N SER A 287 2.73 -16.09 0.67
CA SER A 287 3.33 -17.16 -0.11
C SER A 287 4.35 -18.01 0.67
N GLY A 288 4.48 -17.78 1.98
CA GLY A 288 5.44 -18.47 2.84
C GLY A 288 6.91 -18.10 2.53
N ARG A 289 7.16 -16.92 1.97
CA ARG A 289 8.51 -16.44 1.68
C ARG A 289 8.89 -15.32 2.64
N PRO A 290 9.98 -15.45 3.41
CA PRO A 290 10.50 -14.36 4.22
C PRO A 290 10.97 -13.20 3.34
N VAL A 291 11.19 -12.03 3.95
CA VAL A 291 11.47 -10.79 3.23
C VAL A 291 12.82 -10.22 3.67
N ILE A 292 13.61 -9.75 2.71
CA ILE A 292 14.75 -8.86 2.96
C ILE A 292 14.28 -7.45 2.59
N ALA A 293 14.27 -6.52 3.55
CA ALA A 293 13.71 -5.19 3.33
C ALA A 293 14.59 -4.07 3.88
N ALA A 294 14.51 -2.89 3.25
CA ALA A 294 15.05 -1.67 3.84
C ALA A 294 14.26 -1.32 5.11
N ALA A 295 14.96 -0.99 6.21
CA ALA A 295 14.38 -0.66 7.52
C ALA A 295 13.70 0.73 7.49
N THR A 296 12.64 0.91 6.68
CA THR A 296 12.02 2.20 6.48
C THR A 296 10.49 2.13 6.33
N GLY A 297 9.80 3.11 6.90
CA GLY A 297 8.35 3.24 6.82
C GLY A 297 7.61 2.02 7.39
N GLY A 298 6.52 1.61 6.75
CA GLY A 298 5.69 0.47 7.17
C GLY A 298 6.39 -0.89 7.09
N LEU A 299 7.54 -1.01 6.41
CA LEU A 299 8.28 -2.27 6.34
C LEU A 299 8.79 -2.70 7.73
N THR A 300 9.12 -1.75 8.61
CA THR A 300 9.55 -2.04 9.99
C THR A 300 8.42 -2.52 10.90
N GLU A 301 7.16 -2.38 10.46
CA GLU A 301 5.99 -2.88 11.17
C GLU A 301 5.63 -4.31 10.72
N ILE A 302 6.08 -4.71 9.53
CA ILE A 302 5.76 -6.00 8.91
C ILE A 302 6.89 -7.00 9.14
N VAL A 303 8.15 -6.57 8.89
CA VAL A 303 9.31 -7.45 8.95
C VAL A 303 9.98 -7.35 10.31
N THR A 304 10.00 -8.46 11.04
CA THR A 304 10.78 -8.60 12.28
C THR A 304 12.12 -9.24 11.94
N HIS A 305 13.20 -8.47 12.14
CA HIS A 305 14.57 -8.91 11.81
C HIS A 305 14.94 -10.21 12.53
N GLY A 306 15.42 -11.21 11.77
CA GLY A 306 15.81 -12.53 12.27
C GLY A 306 14.63 -13.47 12.58
N VAL A 307 13.35 -13.01 12.43
CA VAL A 307 12.16 -13.81 12.73
C VAL A 307 11.31 -14.05 11.48
N THR A 308 10.92 -13.00 10.76
CA THR A 308 10.12 -13.10 9.53
C THR A 308 10.90 -12.73 8.27
N GLY A 309 12.16 -12.39 8.44
CA GLY A 309 13.07 -11.97 7.39
C GLY A 309 14.21 -11.12 7.94
N PHE A 310 14.82 -10.31 7.09
CA PHE A 310 15.95 -9.47 7.48
C PHE A 310 15.72 -8.01 7.08
N LEU A 311 16.13 -7.10 7.95
CA LEU A 311 16.16 -5.67 7.67
C LEU A 311 17.58 -5.22 7.43
N PHE A 312 17.79 -4.31 6.48
CA PHE A 312 19.04 -3.60 6.23
C PHE A 312 18.83 -2.09 6.27
N GLU A 313 19.88 -1.34 6.56
CA GLU A 313 19.84 0.12 6.66
C GLU A 313 19.50 0.74 5.28
N PRO A 314 18.49 1.63 5.18
CA PRO A 314 18.07 2.22 3.92
C PRO A 314 19.21 2.96 3.22
N ASN A 315 19.35 2.75 1.91
CA ASN A 315 20.40 3.35 1.06
C ASN A 315 21.83 2.95 1.44
N ASP A 316 22.03 1.95 2.28
CA ASP A 316 23.35 1.40 2.59
C ASP A 316 23.61 0.12 1.79
N ALA A 317 24.44 0.24 0.74
CA ALA A 317 24.81 -0.88 -0.12
C ALA A 317 25.63 -1.94 0.62
N GLN A 318 26.47 -1.52 1.60
CA GLN A 318 27.31 -2.45 2.35
C GLN A 318 26.49 -3.27 3.31
N ASP A 319 25.50 -2.64 3.97
CA ASP A 319 24.59 -3.37 4.87
C ASP A 319 23.66 -4.30 4.09
N LEU A 320 23.12 -3.88 2.92
CA LEU A 320 22.41 -4.79 2.01
C LEU A 320 23.25 -6.03 1.68
N LEU A 321 24.49 -5.83 1.27
CA LEU A 321 25.38 -6.93 0.90
C LEU A 321 25.75 -7.83 2.09
N ARG A 322 25.88 -7.26 3.28
CA ARG A 322 26.07 -8.01 4.54
C ARG A 322 24.84 -8.93 4.80
N VAL A 323 23.64 -8.38 4.67
CA VAL A 323 22.40 -9.14 4.87
C VAL A 323 22.24 -10.23 3.80
N LEU A 324 22.56 -9.95 2.53
CA LEU A 324 22.51 -10.97 1.46
C LEU A 324 23.50 -12.11 1.71
N LYS A 325 24.72 -11.81 2.19
CA LYS A 325 25.70 -12.86 2.57
C LYS A 325 25.20 -13.68 3.76
N HIS A 326 24.56 -13.04 4.75
CA HIS A 326 23.94 -13.74 5.87
C HIS A 326 22.84 -14.67 5.40
N ALA A 327 21.92 -14.21 4.55
CA ALA A 327 20.87 -15.03 3.97
C ALA A 327 21.40 -16.20 3.13
N LEU A 328 22.51 -16.00 2.41
CA LEU A 328 23.22 -17.06 1.68
C LEU A 328 23.77 -18.15 2.59
N ALA A 329 24.30 -17.79 3.74
CA ALA A 329 24.92 -18.70 4.70
C ALA A 329 23.93 -19.34 5.67
N LEU A 330 22.64 -18.97 5.61
CA LEU A 330 21.62 -19.44 6.56
C LEU A 330 21.36 -20.93 6.35
N PRO A 331 21.41 -21.77 7.42
CA PRO A 331 21.03 -23.16 7.35
C PRO A 331 19.57 -23.36 6.93
N ASP A 332 19.27 -24.49 6.26
CA ASP A 332 17.92 -24.78 5.75
C ASP A 332 16.86 -24.81 6.86
N ASP A 333 17.19 -25.36 8.04
CA ASP A 333 16.26 -25.39 9.20
C ASP A 333 15.93 -23.98 9.70
N ASP A 334 16.90 -23.06 9.70
CA ASP A 334 16.68 -21.67 10.08
C ASP A 334 15.83 -20.94 9.04
N TYR A 335 16.05 -21.22 7.76
CA TYR A 335 15.22 -20.71 6.68
C TYR A 335 13.76 -21.20 6.80
N VAL A 336 13.55 -22.47 7.10
CA VAL A 336 12.20 -23.04 7.33
C VAL A 336 11.52 -22.37 8.51
N ARG A 337 12.25 -22.08 9.59
CA ARG A 337 11.70 -21.32 10.74
C ARG A 337 11.26 -19.91 10.35
N LEU A 338 12.09 -19.19 9.59
CA LEU A 338 11.76 -17.86 9.06
C LEU A 338 10.51 -17.89 8.17
N SER A 339 10.44 -18.86 7.26
CA SER A 339 9.32 -19.05 6.34
C SER A 339 8.01 -19.31 7.09
N ASN A 340 8.03 -20.19 8.07
CA ASN A 340 6.86 -20.51 8.90
C ASN A 340 6.43 -19.30 9.73
N ALA A 341 7.37 -18.55 10.31
CA ALA A 341 7.08 -17.34 11.08
C ALA A 341 6.50 -16.21 10.17
N ALA A 342 7.02 -16.04 8.97
CA ALA A 342 6.50 -15.11 7.97
C ALA A 342 5.04 -15.46 7.60
N ARG A 343 4.77 -16.75 7.36
CA ARG A 343 3.42 -17.21 7.07
C ARG A 343 2.47 -17.02 8.24
N ALA A 344 2.89 -17.34 9.47
CA ALA A 344 2.10 -17.10 10.66
C ALA A 344 1.79 -15.62 10.88
N CYS A 345 2.76 -14.74 10.64
CA CYS A 345 2.59 -13.29 10.69
C CYS A 345 1.49 -12.82 9.72
N TYR A 346 1.50 -13.31 8.48
CA TYR A 346 0.43 -13.02 7.52
C TYR A 346 -0.95 -13.50 8.02
N VAL A 347 -1.07 -14.75 8.44
CA VAL A 347 -2.34 -15.34 8.88
C VAL A 347 -2.92 -14.59 10.07
N ASN A 348 -2.09 -14.15 11.00
CA ASN A 348 -2.52 -13.48 12.22
C ASN A 348 -2.87 -12.00 12.04
N GLY A 349 -2.29 -11.32 11.03
CA GLY A 349 -2.44 -9.86 10.96
C GLY A 349 -2.79 -9.26 9.60
N PHE A 350 -2.55 -9.97 8.49
CA PHE A 350 -2.53 -9.35 7.17
C PHE A 350 -3.42 -10.02 6.12
N THR A 351 -4.39 -10.85 6.56
CA THR A 351 -5.38 -11.41 5.64
C THR A 351 -6.38 -10.34 5.19
N VAL A 352 -6.99 -10.55 4.03
CA VAL A 352 -8.02 -9.63 3.53
C VAL A 352 -9.24 -9.58 4.46
N GLU A 353 -9.59 -10.68 5.11
CA GLU A 353 -10.70 -10.76 6.08
C GLU A 353 -10.43 -9.90 7.32
N THR A 354 -9.18 -9.92 7.83
CA THR A 354 -8.77 -9.08 8.96
C THR A 354 -8.88 -7.59 8.60
N TYR A 355 -8.38 -7.21 7.41
CA TYR A 355 -8.54 -5.85 6.90
C TYR A 355 -10.01 -5.44 6.73
N MET A 356 -10.82 -6.29 6.09
CA MET A 356 -12.25 -6.03 5.84
C MET A 356 -13.02 -5.85 7.14
N ARG A 357 -12.77 -6.70 8.13
CA ARG A 357 -13.38 -6.59 9.47
C ARG A 357 -13.03 -5.27 10.14
N ALA A 358 -11.77 -4.84 10.10
CA ALA A 358 -11.34 -3.58 10.67
C ALA A 358 -11.97 -2.37 9.96
N ILE A 359 -12.07 -2.39 8.63
CA ILE A 359 -12.79 -1.36 7.86
C ILE A 359 -14.26 -1.31 8.26
N ALA A 360 -14.94 -2.46 8.30
CA ALA A 360 -16.34 -2.56 8.66
C ALA A 360 -16.63 -2.03 10.06
N GLN A 361 -15.77 -2.30 11.04
CA GLN A 361 -15.89 -1.80 12.41
C GLN A 361 -15.63 -0.29 12.51
N THR A 362 -14.75 0.27 11.69
CA THR A 362 -14.34 1.67 11.76
C THR A 362 -15.26 2.59 10.97
N VAL A 363 -15.69 2.16 9.77
CA VAL A 363 -16.53 2.96 8.87
C VAL A 363 -18.00 2.67 9.16
N GLN A 364 -18.57 3.40 10.10
CA GLN A 364 -19.97 3.25 10.51
C GLN A 364 -20.83 4.44 10.09
N ALA A 365 -22.12 4.17 9.85
CA ALA A 365 -23.10 5.25 9.71
C ALA A 365 -23.22 6.03 11.03
N PRO A 366 -23.41 7.34 10.96
CA PRO A 366 -23.70 8.13 12.16
C PRO A 366 -24.97 7.57 12.82
N HIS A 367 -24.88 7.15 14.07
CA HIS A 367 -26.09 6.85 14.84
C HIS A 367 -26.89 8.15 14.98
N ALA A 368 -28.14 8.13 14.58
CA ALA A 368 -29.09 9.15 14.96
C ALA A 368 -29.26 9.06 16.50
N THR A 369 -28.74 10.04 17.22
CA THR A 369 -28.64 10.15 18.70
C THR A 369 -27.38 9.55 19.31
N ALA A 370 -26.43 10.41 19.61
CA ALA A 370 -25.71 10.42 20.88
C ALA A 370 -25.01 11.79 21.01
N ALA A 371 -25.65 12.70 21.68
CA ALA A 371 -24.95 13.58 22.60
C ALA A 371 -24.26 12.64 23.61
N ASP A 372 -22.96 12.84 23.87
CA ASP A 372 -22.12 12.09 24.81
C ASP A 372 -21.75 10.63 24.44
N ALA A 373 -20.63 10.51 23.74
CA ALA A 373 -19.72 9.40 23.95
C ALA A 373 -18.29 9.96 23.96
N SER A 374 -17.78 10.22 25.15
CA SER A 374 -16.37 10.42 25.45
C SER A 374 -15.57 9.25 24.87
N ILE A 375 -14.61 9.58 24.03
CA ILE A 375 -13.64 8.64 23.47
C ILE A 375 -12.89 8.00 24.64
N PRO A 376 -12.83 6.67 24.76
CA PRO A 376 -11.97 6.03 25.76
C PRO A 376 -10.49 6.33 25.43
N HIS A 377 -9.81 6.98 26.36
CA HIS A 377 -8.38 7.33 26.29
C HIS A 377 -7.42 6.15 26.54
N ASP A 378 -7.89 4.88 26.54
CA ASP A 378 -7.14 3.72 27.05
C ASP A 378 -6.63 2.75 26.00
N ALA A 379 -6.03 3.25 24.92
CA ALA A 379 -5.33 2.37 23.98
C ALA A 379 -3.83 2.73 23.75
N VAL A 380 -3.21 3.53 24.61
CA VAL A 380 -1.79 3.94 24.46
C VAL A 380 -0.87 3.41 25.59
N ALA A 381 -1.36 2.60 26.51
CA ALA A 381 -0.62 2.23 27.72
C ALA A 381 -0.27 0.74 27.85
N LEU A 382 0.18 0.07 26.78
CA LEU A 382 0.74 -1.29 26.92
C LEU A 382 1.91 -1.51 25.97
N GLN A 383 3.03 -0.76 26.16
CA GLN A 383 4.37 -1.17 25.72
C GLN A 383 5.45 -0.26 26.34
N ARG A 384 5.47 -0.19 27.69
CA ARG A 384 6.64 0.27 28.43
C ARG A 384 6.82 -0.63 29.64
N GLU A 385 7.33 -1.83 29.44
CA GLU A 385 7.99 -2.64 30.46
C GLU A 385 8.54 -3.90 29.79
N SER A 386 9.77 -3.81 29.31
CA SER A 386 10.82 -4.84 29.35
C SER A 386 12.01 -4.34 28.57
N ARG A 387 12.88 -3.66 29.31
CA ARG A 387 14.31 -3.60 28.97
C ARG A 387 15.02 -4.80 29.55
#